data_a8ce550d52e7c5bd285a2fa0a84c8130
#
_entry.id   a8ce550d52e7c5bd285a2fa0a84c8130
#
_cell.length_a   1.000
_cell.length_b   1.000
_cell.length_c   1.000
_cell.angle_alpha   90.00
_cell.angle_beta   90.00
_cell.angle_gamma   90.00
#
_symmetry.space_group_name_H-M   'P 1'
#
loop_
_entity.id
_entity.type
_entity.pdbx_description
1 polymer ?
#
loop_
_entity_poly.entity_id
_entity_poly.type
_entity_poly.pdbx_seq_one_letter_code
_entity_poly.pdbx_strand_id
1 'polypeptide(L)'
;MSKLIILRGNSGSGKTTVAKALQERFGANTMLLSHDMIRREILKVKDGRGTPACTLLIHMLKYGRKNCEVVILEGILDSECYQELFECAIEEFGSNIYSYYYDLPFEETLRRHGTKPNCHEFGESAMRRWWKEKDFIGSIPEMVLTKEIGLEETVDLIYKTVVY
;
A
#
# COMPACT_ATOMS: atom_id res chain seq x y z
N MET A 1 -7.70 -18.48 -7.95
CA MET A 1 -8.38 -17.16 -8.02
C MET A 1 -7.41 -16.11 -7.51
N SER A 2 -7.17 -15.02 -8.24
CA SER A 2 -6.19 -14.00 -7.86
C SER A 2 -6.56 -13.32 -6.54
N LYS A 3 -5.59 -13.01 -5.70
CA LYS A 3 -5.76 -12.37 -4.39
C LYS A 3 -5.13 -10.98 -4.41
N LEU A 4 -5.77 -10.01 -3.77
CA LEU A 4 -5.27 -8.64 -3.65
C LEU A 4 -4.89 -8.35 -2.19
N ILE A 5 -3.65 -7.93 -1.99
CA ILE A 5 -3.16 -7.41 -0.70
C ILE A 5 -3.03 -5.90 -0.84
N ILE A 6 -3.63 -5.15 0.06
CA ILE A 6 -3.52 -3.68 0.12
C ILE A 6 -2.79 -3.29 1.39
N LEU A 7 -1.72 -2.51 1.26
CA LEU A 7 -0.93 -1.97 2.37
C LEU A 7 -1.01 -0.44 2.34
N ARG A 8 -1.72 0.14 3.30
CA ARG A 8 -1.93 1.58 3.39
C ARG A 8 -1.43 2.14 4.72
N GLY A 9 -1.23 3.43 4.76
CA GLY A 9 -0.80 4.19 5.92
C GLY A 9 0.06 5.39 5.53
N ASN A 10 0.38 6.24 6.48
CA ASN A 10 1.18 7.44 6.25
C ASN A 10 2.60 7.13 5.79
N SER A 11 3.28 8.12 5.24
CA SER A 11 4.69 8.04 4.87
C SER A 11 5.54 7.58 6.06
N GLY A 12 6.51 6.72 5.83
CA GLY A 12 7.38 6.18 6.88
C GLY A 12 6.81 5.00 7.66
N SER A 13 5.68 4.42 7.25
CA SER A 13 5.06 3.29 7.97
C SER A 13 5.74 1.94 7.75
N GLY A 14 6.54 1.78 6.68
CA GLY A 14 7.18 0.51 6.34
C GLY A 14 6.45 -0.30 5.27
N LYS A 15 5.44 0.26 4.60
CA LYS A 15 4.64 -0.39 3.56
C LYS A 15 5.47 -1.02 2.45
N THR A 16 6.38 -0.26 1.87
CA THR A 16 7.21 -0.71 0.75
C THR A 16 8.12 -1.87 1.15
N THR A 17 8.69 -1.82 2.35
CA THR A 17 9.56 -2.90 2.87
C THR A 17 8.78 -4.19 3.05
N VAL A 18 7.60 -4.12 3.65
CA VAL A 18 6.70 -5.28 3.83
C VAL A 18 6.22 -5.81 2.49
N ALA A 19 5.84 -4.91 1.56
CA ALA A 19 5.36 -5.30 0.24
C ALA A 19 6.41 -6.08 -0.56
N LYS A 20 7.67 -5.63 -0.55
CA LYS A 20 8.78 -6.34 -1.18
C LYS A 20 9.05 -7.69 -0.55
N ALA A 21 9.07 -7.77 0.78
CA ALA A 21 9.26 -9.03 1.50
C ALA A 21 8.14 -10.04 1.21
N LEU A 22 6.90 -9.56 1.11
CA LEU A 22 5.76 -10.39 0.70
C LEU A 22 5.90 -10.87 -0.75
N GLN A 23 6.30 -10.00 -1.67
CA GLN A 23 6.52 -10.38 -3.06
C GLN A 23 7.57 -11.48 -3.19
N GLU A 24 8.69 -11.35 -2.49
CA GLU A 24 9.74 -12.39 -2.45
C GLU A 24 9.20 -13.70 -1.87
N ARG A 25 8.41 -13.64 -0.81
CA ARG A 25 7.87 -14.82 -0.14
C ARG A 25 6.80 -15.55 -0.95
N PHE A 26 5.92 -14.82 -1.65
CA PHE A 26 4.95 -15.43 -2.58
C PHE A 26 5.65 -15.95 -3.85
N GLY A 27 6.74 -15.32 -4.25
CA GLY A 27 7.56 -15.75 -5.37
C GLY A 27 7.00 -15.37 -6.73
N ALA A 28 7.19 -16.25 -7.69
CA ALA A 28 6.79 -16.02 -9.08
C ALA A 28 5.28 -15.71 -9.21
N ASN A 29 4.93 -14.95 -10.24
CA ASN A 29 3.56 -14.56 -10.54
C ASN A 29 2.88 -13.69 -9.44
N THR A 30 3.70 -12.96 -8.68
CA THR A 30 3.26 -11.96 -7.70
C THR A 30 3.56 -10.55 -8.21
N MET A 31 2.53 -9.77 -8.46
CA MET A 31 2.64 -8.40 -8.96
C MET A 31 2.72 -7.41 -7.81
N LEU A 32 3.72 -6.54 -7.83
CA LEU A 32 3.85 -5.44 -6.85
C LEU A 32 3.55 -4.09 -7.51
N LEU A 33 2.53 -3.41 -7.01
CA LEU A 33 2.13 -2.07 -7.41
C LEU A 33 2.48 -1.07 -6.31
N SER A 34 3.59 -0.36 -6.49
CA SER A 34 3.99 0.74 -5.59
C SER A 34 3.45 2.06 -6.14
N HIS A 35 2.51 2.66 -5.43
CA HIS A 35 1.92 3.95 -5.79
C HIS A 35 2.98 5.04 -5.96
N ASP A 36 3.93 5.12 -5.03
CA ASP A 36 4.99 6.13 -5.08
C ASP A 36 5.89 5.98 -6.31
N MET A 37 6.28 4.75 -6.64
CA MET A 37 7.08 4.47 -7.83
C MET A 37 6.32 4.84 -9.11
N ILE A 38 5.06 4.47 -9.20
CA ILE A 38 4.21 4.77 -10.38
C ILE A 38 4.09 6.28 -10.56
N ARG A 39 3.80 6.99 -9.48
CA ARG A 39 3.62 8.44 -9.52
C ARG A 39 4.91 9.19 -9.80
N ARG A 40 6.00 8.86 -9.10
CA ARG A 40 7.25 9.62 -9.13
C ARG A 40 8.18 9.24 -10.26
N GLU A 41 8.28 7.95 -10.57
CA GLU A 41 9.26 7.44 -11.53
C GLU A 41 8.65 7.15 -12.89
N ILE A 42 7.48 6.51 -12.95
CA ILE A 42 6.85 6.13 -14.22
C ILE A 42 6.16 7.33 -14.86
N LEU A 43 5.31 8.06 -14.12
CA LEU A 43 4.50 9.14 -14.68
C LEU A 43 5.04 10.55 -14.40
N LYS A 44 5.83 10.74 -13.34
CA LYS A 44 6.31 12.04 -12.85
C LYS A 44 5.17 13.05 -12.64
N VAL A 45 4.11 12.63 -11.96
CA VAL A 45 2.92 13.42 -11.67
C VAL A 45 2.78 13.72 -10.18
N LYS A 46 2.05 14.78 -9.87
CA LYS A 46 1.65 15.10 -8.50
C LYS A 46 0.57 14.15 -8.01
N ASP A 47 0.53 13.95 -6.70
CA ASP A 47 -0.55 13.25 -6.05
C ASP A 47 -1.79 14.14 -5.90
N GLY A 48 -2.92 13.52 -5.61
CA GLY A 48 -4.16 14.20 -5.34
C GLY A 48 -5.32 13.76 -6.21
N ARG A 49 -6.43 14.46 -6.05
CA ARG A 49 -7.68 14.17 -6.77
C ARG A 49 -7.48 14.30 -8.28
N GLY A 50 -7.94 13.30 -9.05
CA GLY A 50 -7.84 13.30 -10.51
C GLY A 50 -6.43 13.00 -11.05
N THR A 51 -5.51 12.51 -10.23
CA THR A 51 -4.16 12.16 -10.68
C THR A 51 -4.18 11.04 -11.74
N PRO A 52 -3.37 11.14 -12.81
CA PRO A 52 -3.21 10.06 -13.79
C PRO A 52 -2.70 8.74 -13.18
N ALA A 53 -2.07 8.79 -12.00
CA ALA A 53 -1.62 7.60 -11.30
C ALA A 53 -2.79 6.68 -10.91
N CYS A 54 -3.94 7.24 -10.56
CA CYS A 54 -5.13 6.45 -10.24
C CYS A 54 -5.60 5.62 -11.44
N THR A 55 -5.71 6.24 -12.60
CA THR A 55 -6.12 5.55 -13.84
C THR A 55 -5.15 4.43 -14.22
N LEU A 56 -3.84 4.68 -14.14
CA LEU A 56 -2.83 3.66 -14.44
C LEU A 56 -2.91 2.50 -13.44
N LEU A 57 -3.06 2.79 -12.16
CA LEU A 57 -3.23 1.76 -11.13
C LEU A 57 -4.46 0.88 -11.38
N ILE A 58 -5.59 1.47 -11.80
CA ILE A 58 -6.79 0.73 -12.17
C ILE A 58 -6.51 -0.25 -13.30
N HIS A 59 -5.82 0.19 -14.37
CA HIS A 59 -5.45 -0.69 -15.47
C HIS A 59 -4.50 -1.82 -15.03
N MET A 60 -3.51 -1.50 -14.21
CA MET A 60 -2.56 -2.49 -13.69
C MET A 60 -3.25 -3.49 -12.75
N LEU A 61 -4.20 -3.04 -11.94
CA LEU A 61 -4.99 -3.89 -11.06
C LEU A 61 -5.81 -4.92 -11.85
N LYS A 62 -6.50 -4.47 -12.90
CA LYS A 62 -7.26 -5.35 -13.82
C LYS A 62 -6.36 -6.34 -14.55
N TYR A 63 -5.18 -5.89 -14.97
CA TYR A 63 -4.18 -6.79 -15.56
C TYR A 63 -3.74 -7.86 -14.55
N GLY A 64 -3.36 -7.45 -13.35
CA GLY A 64 -2.93 -8.35 -12.28
C GLY A 64 -3.99 -9.37 -11.91
N ARG A 65 -5.26 -8.94 -11.82
CA ARG A 65 -6.41 -9.83 -11.57
C ARG A 65 -6.49 -11.00 -12.55
N LYS A 66 -6.19 -10.75 -13.82
CA LYS A 66 -6.28 -11.75 -14.90
C LYS A 66 -5.03 -12.62 -15.02
N ASN A 67 -3.87 -12.10 -14.68
CA ASN A 67 -2.58 -12.67 -15.06
C ASN A 67 -1.71 -13.09 -13.87
N CYS A 68 -2.03 -12.69 -12.63
CA CYS A 68 -1.20 -12.95 -11.46
C CYS A 68 -2.00 -13.71 -10.38
N GLU A 69 -1.30 -14.51 -9.59
CA GLU A 69 -1.89 -15.21 -8.46
C GLU A 69 -2.10 -14.28 -7.27
N VAL A 70 -1.14 -13.39 -7.06
CA VAL A 70 -1.19 -12.38 -6.00
C VAL A 70 -0.86 -11.01 -6.58
N VAL A 71 -1.64 -10.01 -6.20
CA VAL A 71 -1.38 -8.60 -6.47
C VAL A 71 -1.18 -7.88 -5.14
N ILE A 72 -0.10 -7.15 -5.00
CA ILE A 72 0.20 -6.33 -3.82
C ILE A 72 0.13 -4.87 -4.25
N LEU A 73 -0.74 -4.10 -3.63
CA LEU A 73 -0.88 -2.66 -3.83
C LEU A 73 -0.45 -1.94 -2.55
N GLU A 74 0.55 -1.08 -2.63
CA GLU A 74 1.03 -0.34 -1.48
C GLU A 74 1.13 1.15 -1.74
N GLY A 75 0.85 1.95 -0.74
CA GLY A 75 0.98 3.40 -0.79
C GLY A 75 0.17 4.11 0.27
N ILE A 76 0.29 5.43 0.31
CA ILE A 76 -0.57 6.28 1.13
C ILE A 76 -2.01 6.13 0.65
N LEU A 77 -2.25 6.28 -0.66
CA LEU A 77 -3.54 6.03 -1.31
C LEU A 77 -4.71 6.65 -0.53
N ASP A 78 -4.72 7.97 -0.48
CA ASP A 78 -5.76 8.76 0.19
C ASP A 78 -7.17 8.22 -0.12
N SER A 79 -7.98 7.98 0.91
CA SER A 79 -9.26 7.29 0.77
C SER A 79 -10.26 8.00 -0.15
N GLU A 80 -10.21 9.32 -0.20
CA GLU A 80 -11.08 10.14 -1.07
C GLU A 80 -10.52 10.26 -2.49
N CYS A 81 -9.21 10.49 -2.61
CA CYS A 81 -8.58 10.71 -3.92
C CYS A 81 -8.53 9.44 -4.78
N TYR A 82 -8.48 8.26 -4.16
CA TYR A 82 -8.38 6.96 -4.82
C TYR A 82 -9.66 6.13 -4.73
N GLN A 83 -10.80 6.74 -4.50
CA GLN A 83 -12.09 6.05 -4.39
C GLN A 83 -12.37 5.13 -5.58
N GLU A 84 -12.16 5.62 -6.81
CA GLU A 84 -12.36 4.82 -8.04
C GLU A 84 -11.48 3.56 -8.09
N LEU A 85 -10.23 3.65 -7.57
CA LEU A 85 -9.33 2.50 -7.48
C LEU A 85 -9.88 1.44 -6.51
N PHE A 86 -10.42 1.88 -5.37
CA PHE A 86 -10.97 0.96 -4.38
C PHE A 86 -12.29 0.33 -4.86
N GLU A 87 -13.13 1.08 -5.57
CA GLU A 87 -14.31 0.54 -6.23
C GLU A 87 -13.94 -0.54 -7.25
N CYS A 88 -12.93 -0.27 -8.10
CA CYS A 88 -12.39 -1.26 -9.03
C CYS A 88 -11.84 -2.50 -8.30
N ALA A 89 -11.15 -2.31 -7.18
CA ALA A 89 -10.63 -3.42 -6.38
C ALA A 89 -11.78 -4.34 -5.90
N ILE A 90 -12.87 -3.76 -5.41
CA ILE A 90 -14.05 -4.49 -4.96
C ILE A 90 -14.68 -5.26 -6.12
N GLU A 91 -14.88 -4.61 -7.27
CA GLU A 91 -15.45 -5.24 -8.45
C GLU A 91 -14.62 -6.43 -8.96
N GLU A 92 -13.30 -6.27 -9.01
CA GLU A 92 -12.40 -7.26 -9.61
C GLU A 92 -12.05 -8.42 -8.66
N PHE A 93 -11.89 -8.16 -7.36
CA PHE A 93 -11.38 -9.15 -6.41
C PHE A 93 -12.43 -9.65 -5.40
N GLY A 94 -13.51 -8.90 -5.17
CA GLY A 94 -14.59 -9.29 -4.27
C GLY A 94 -14.10 -9.66 -2.87
N SER A 95 -14.35 -10.87 -2.43
CA SER A 95 -13.93 -11.39 -1.13
C SER A 95 -12.45 -11.75 -1.02
N ASN A 96 -11.68 -11.65 -2.12
CA ASN A 96 -10.25 -11.97 -2.13
C ASN A 96 -9.36 -10.73 -1.89
N ILE A 97 -9.86 -9.75 -1.15
CA ILE A 97 -9.12 -8.56 -0.73
C ILE A 97 -8.69 -8.70 0.71
N TYR A 98 -7.39 -8.51 0.94
CA TYR A 98 -6.74 -8.52 2.25
C TYR A 98 -6.11 -7.14 2.47
N SER A 99 -6.82 -6.26 3.17
CA SER A 99 -6.39 -4.87 3.34
C SER A 99 -5.88 -4.60 4.75
N TYR A 100 -4.77 -3.87 4.82
CA TYR A 100 -4.07 -3.54 6.06
C TYR A 100 -3.77 -2.05 6.10
N TYR A 101 -3.97 -1.45 7.28
CA TYR A 101 -3.68 -0.05 7.52
C TYR A 101 -2.72 0.12 8.69
N TYR A 102 -1.59 0.82 8.45
CA TYR A 102 -0.63 1.17 9.49
C TYR A 102 -1.14 2.37 10.29
N ASP A 103 -1.66 2.11 11.48
CA ASP A 103 -2.04 3.15 12.45
C ASP A 103 -0.89 3.36 13.43
N LEU A 104 0.07 4.21 13.04
CA LEU A 104 1.27 4.51 13.80
C LEU A 104 1.25 5.95 14.29
N PRO A 105 1.81 6.24 15.49
CA PRO A 105 2.09 7.63 15.89
C PRO A 105 3.05 8.30 14.92
N PHE A 106 2.92 9.62 14.76
CA PHE A 106 3.79 10.38 13.86
C PHE A 106 5.28 10.18 14.16
N GLU A 107 5.65 10.18 15.44
CA GLU A 107 7.03 9.98 15.90
C GLU A 107 7.61 8.64 15.45
N GLU A 108 6.79 7.59 15.45
CA GLU A 108 7.22 6.28 14.97
C GLU A 108 7.45 6.27 13.46
N THR A 109 6.60 6.94 12.68
CA THR A 109 6.81 7.08 11.23
C THR A 109 8.06 7.88 10.91
N LEU A 110 8.34 8.92 11.68
CA LEU A 110 9.54 9.72 11.55
C LEU A 110 10.81 8.90 11.88
N ARG A 111 10.77 8.11 12.94
CA ARG A 111 11.85 7.19 13.32
C ARG A 111 12.13 6.18 12.20
N ARG A 112 11.10 5.53 11.67
CA ARG A 112 11.22 4.55 10.58
C ARG A 112 11.74 5.19 9.29
N HIS A 113 11.30 6.39 8.98
CA HIS A 113 11.79 7.16 7.82
C HIS A 113 13.30 7.41 7.91
N GLY A 114 13.82 7.79 9.07
CA GLY A 114 15.24 8.03 9.31
C GLY A 114 16.15 6.83 9.07
N THR A 115 15.62 5.61 9.08
CA THR A 115 16.37 4.37 8.80
C THR A 115 16.46 4.01 7.32
N LYS A 116 15.74 4.72 6.44
CA LYS A 116 15.70 4.42 5.00
C LYS A 116 16.89 5.03 4.26
N PRO A 117 17.38 4.38 3.17
CA PRO A 117 18.43 4.94 2.33
C PRO A 117 18.10 6.30 1.72
N ASN A 118 16.82 6.57 1.46
CA ASN A 118 16.31 7.80 0.86
C ASN A 118 15.76 8.80 1.89
N CYS A 119 16.12 8.68 3.16
CA CYS A 119 15.61 9.57 4.22
C CYS A 119 15.94 11.07 4.02
N HIS A 120 16.89 11.39 3.18
CA HIS A 120 17.28 12.75 2.83
C HIS A 120 16.45 13.37 1.70
N GLU A 121 15.65 12.61 0.96
CA GLU A 121 14.84 13.12 -0.16
C GLU A 121 13.72 14.06 0.32
N PHE A 122 13.20 13.83 1.51
CA PHE A 122 12.26 14.70 2.20
C PHE A 122 12.35 14.53 3.71
N GLY A 123 11.94 15.55 4.45
CA GLY A 123 12.07 15.61 5.90
C GLY A 123 10.73 15.62 6.64
N GLU A 124 10.83 15.85 7.93
CA GLU A 124 9.70 15.91 8.88
C GLU A 124 8.59 16.86 8.43
N SER A 125 8.95 18.04 7.94
CA SER A 125 8.02 19.07 7.48
C SER A 125 7.09 18.58 6.37
N ALA A 126 7.64 17.85 5.39
CA ALA A 126 6.87 17.25 4.31
C ALA A 126 5.98 16.11 4.83
N MET A 127 6.50 15.27 5.71
CA MET A 127 5.74 14.18 6.32
C MET A 127 4.54 14.71 7.14
N ARG A 128 4.70 15.82 7.86
CA ARG A 128 3.61 16.47 8.58
C ARG A 128 2.52 17.01 7.64
N ARG A 129 2.89 17.60 6.53
CA ARG A 129 1.92 18.09 5.53
C ARG A 129 1.11 16.97 4.90
N TRP A 130 1.71 15.79 4.72
CA TRP A 130 1.04 14.62 4.11
C TRP A 130 0.28 13.76 5.12
N TRP A 131 0.46 14.04 6.42
CA TRP A 131 -0.13 13.25 7.50
C TRP A 131 -1.65 13.27 7.46
N LYS A 132 -2.26 12.08 7.51
CA LYS A 132 -3.67 11.89 7.75
C LYS A 132 -3.87 10.94 8.92
N GLU A 133 -4.71 11.32 9.87
CA GLU A 133 -5.06 10.50 11.01
C GLU A 133 -6.11 9.47 10.59
N LYS A 134 -5.82 8.18 10.78
CA LYS A 134 -6.78 7.08 10.58
C LYS A 134 -7.61 7.18 9.30
N ASP A 135 -6.96 7.35 8.15
CA ASP A 135 -7.60 7.50 6.85
C ASP A 135 -8.09 6.14 6.30
N PHE A 136 -9.10 5.55 6.93
CA PHE A 136 -9.67 4.27 6.51
C PHE A 136 -10.51 4.41 5.24
N ILE A 137 -10.50 3.35 4.40
CA ILE A 137 -11.27 3.31 3.14
C ILE A 137 -12.79 3.29 3.40
N GLY A 138 -13.24 2.64 4.45
CA GLY A 138 -14.66 2.49 4.77
C GLY A 138 -15.37 1.39 3.97
N SER A 139 -15.24 1.37 2.66
CA SER A 139 -15.84 0.34 1.78
C SER A 139 -15.10 -0.99 1.76
N ILE A 140 -13.83 -1.02 2.16
CA ILE A 140 -13.00 -2.22 2.32
C ILE A 140 -12.59 -2.33 3.78
N PRO A 141 -12.91 -3.41 4.49
CA PRO A 141 -12.42 -3.63 5.85
C PRO A 141 -10.89 -3.69 5.87
N GLU A 142 -10.26 -2.93 6.76
CA GLU A 142 -8.81 -2.88 6.91
C GLU A 142 -8.39 -3.40 8.29
N MET A 143 -7.48 -4.37 8.31
CA MET A 143 -6.84 -4.81 9.54
C MET A 143 -5.81 -3.78 9.97
N VAL A 144 -5.89 -3.32 11.22
CA VAL A 144 -4.99 -2.31 11.76
C VAL A 144 -3.66 -2.94 12.18
N LEU A 145 -2.56 -2.37 11.70
CA LEU A 145 -1.20 -2.71 12.10
C LEU A 145 -0.65 -1.59 12.98
N THR A 146 -0.20 -1.94 14.18
CA THR A 146 0.34 -0.99 15.16
C THR A 146 1.86 -1.07 15.26
N LYS A 147 2.47 -0.15 16.02
CA LYS A 147 3.93 -0.11 16.21
C LYS A 147 4.50 -1.33 16.95
N GLU A 148 3.66 -2.07 17.64
CA GLU A 148 4.05 -3.25 18.44
C GLU A 148 4.40 -4.46 17.56
N ILE A 149 3.91 -4.50 16.32
CA ILE A 149 4.21 -5.60 15.39
C ILE A 149 5.42 -5.24 14.52
N GLY A 150 6.43 -6.12 14.52
CA GLY A 150 7.64 -5.95 13.73
C GLY A 150 7.47 -6.33 12.25
N LEU A 151 8.53 -6.09 11.45
CA LEU A 151 8.52 -6.40 10.02
C LEU A 151 8.24 -7.88 9.74
N GLU A 152 9.02 -8.78 10.34
CA GLU A 152 8.90 -10.22 10.10
C GLU A 152 7.54 -10.76 10.54
N GLU A 153 7.06 -10.32 11.71
CA GLU A 153 5.74 -10.71 12.22
C GLU A 153 4.61 -10.21 11.31
N THR A 154 4.74 -9.01 10.76
CA THR A 154 3.77 -8.46 9.81
C THR A 154 3.73 -9.29 8.53
N VAL A 155 4.89 -9.61 7.97
CA VAL A 155 5.00 -10.45 6.76
C VAL A 155 4.41 -11.84 7.02
N ASP A 156 4.73 -12.45 8.16
CA ASP A 156 4.18 -13.74 8.56
C ASP A 156 2.67 -13.73 8.74
N LEU A 157 2.15 -12.72 9.42
CA LEU A 157 0.72 -12.53 9.64
C LEU A 157 -0.03 -12.45 8.30
N ILE A 158 0.42 -11.54 7.42
CA ILE A 158 -0.23 -11.32 6.13
C ILE A 158 -0.13 -12.57 5.25
N TYR A 159 1.05 -13.17 5.15
CA TYR A 159 1.25 -14.38 4.35
C TYR A 159 0.32 -15.51 4.79
N LYS A 160 0.28 -15.81 6.09
CA LYS A 160 -0.60 -16.86 6.63
C LYS A 160 -2.07 -16.57 6.38
N THR A 161 -2.51 -15.32 6.59
CA THR A 161 -3.91 -14.91 6.36
C THR A 161 -4.32 -15.06 4.89
N VAL A 162 -3.39 -14.85 3.97
CA VAL A 162 -3.68 -14.92 2.52
C VAL A 162 -3.64 -16.37 1.99
N VAL A 163 -2.80 -17.22 2.58
CA VAL A 163 -2.61 -18.61 2.11
C VAL A 163 -3.63 -19.57 2.69
N TYR A 164 -3.97 -19.41 3.96
CA TYR A 164 -4.86 -20.31 4.72
C TYR A 164 -6.22 -19.69 5.03
#